data_6d0e310b5ebe6cacd0577de75290ef9c
#
_entry.id   6d0e310b5ebe6cacd0577de75290ef9c
#
_cell.length_a   1.000
_cell.length_b   1.000
_cell.length_c   1.000
_cell.angle_alpha   90.00
_cell.angle_beta   90.00
_cell.angle_gamma   90.00
#
_symmetry.space_group_name_H-M   'P 1'
#
loop_
_entity.id
_entity.type
_entity.pdbx_description
1 polymer ?
#
loop_
_entity_poly.entity_id
_entity_poly.type
_entity_poly.pdbx_seq_one_letter_code
_entity_poly.pdbx_strand_id
1 'polypeptide(L)'
;MSIRNIEFVNGEYYHVFNRGVDKRNIFSNKAQQYFFFNRMQVLNTTDSSKFFNNQRNKHKDSGIVGDGGQLVSVIAYSLLPNHYHLLLKQEVDNGISQFMQKLGTSYTMYFNQQEKRSGSLFQGKFKATHLSGDFALPTVSAYINLNHKHHRID
;
A
#
# COMPACT_ATOMS: atom_id res chain seq x y z
N MET A 1 9.97 17.52 -9.84
CA MET A 1 9.45 16.15 -10.02
C MET A 1 10.56 15.16 -9.81
N SER A 2 10.48 14.39 -8.77
CA SER A 2 11.38 13.25 -8.59
C SER A 2 10.93 12.16 -9.56
N ILE A 3 11.63 12.00 -10.66
CA ILE A 3 11.42 10.85 -11.55
C ILE A 3 11.97 9.63 -10.80
N ARG A 4 11.10 8.69 -10.50
CA ARG A 4 11.54 7.41 -9.92
C ARG A 4 12.35 6.65 -10.98
N ASN A 5 13.65 6.58 -10.74
CA ASN A 5 14.60 5.96 -11.66
C ASN A 5 14.94 4.52 -11.18
N ILE A 6 13.93 3.77 -10.77
CA ILE A 6 14.11 2.41 -10.26
C ILE A 6 13.29 1.43 -11.11
N GLU A 7 13.93 0.38 -11.55
CA GLU A 7 13.29 -0.74 -12.22
C GLU A 7 12.94 -1.82 -11.18
N PHE A 8 11.68 -2.25 -11.17
CA PHE A 8 11.23 -3.31 -10.27
C PHE A 8 11.46 -4.67 -10.91
N VAL A 9 12.17 -5.53 -10.20
CA VAL A 9 12.54 -6.90 -10.64
C VAL A 9 11.76 -7.92 -9.82
N ASN A 10 11.25 -8.96 -10.49
CA ASN A 10 10.53 -10.04 -9.81
C ASN A 10 11.45 -10.76 -8.80
N GLY A 11 10.90 -11.06 -7.64
CA GLY A 11 11.62 -11.72 -6.55
C GLY A 11 12.45 -10.79 -5.68
N GLU A 12 12.58 -9.52 -6.04
CA GLU A 12 13.37 -8.54 -5.30
C GLU A 12 12.49 -7.76 -4.32
N TYR A 13 13.13 -7.18 -3.29
CA TYR A 13 12.49 -6.48 -2.20
C TYR A 13 12.68 -4.97 -2.32
N TYR A 14 11.65 -4.22 -1.97
CA TYR A 14 11.63 -2.76 -2.07
C TYR A 14 10.96 -2.15 -0.86
N HIS A 15 11.57 -1.08 -0.33
CA HIS A 15 10.93 -0.20 0.62
C HIS A 15 10.17 0.87 -0.16
N VAL A 16 8.85 0.88 0.00
CA VAL A 16 7.93 1.77 -0.71
C VAL A 16 7.27 2.69 0.29
N PHE A 17 7.20 3.97 0.00
CA PHE A 17 6.62 4.95 0.90
C PHE A 17 6.05 6.15 0.14
N ASN A 18 5.12 6.84 0.79
CA ASN A 18 4.59 8.11 0.32
C ASN A 18 4.02 8.88 1.50
N ARG A 19 3.74 10.15 1.29
CA ARG A 19 3.14 11.03 2.31
C ARG A 19 1.99 11.84 1.73
N GLY A 20 1.16 12.40 2.62
CA GLY A 20 0.10 13.32 2.24
C GLY A 20 0.63 14.60 1.61
N VAL A 21 -0.12 15.13 0.64
CA VAL A 21 0.15 16.43 0.04
C VAL A 21 0.17 17.50 1.14
N ASP A 22 1.12 18.43 1.06
CA ASP A 22 1.34 19.46 2.08
C ASP A 22 1.54 18.89 3.50
N LYS A 23 2.09 17.68 3.60
CA LYS A 23 2.31 16.95 4.86
C LYS A 23 1.03 16.71 5.67
N ARG A 24 -0.13 16.72 5.01
CA ARG A 24 -1.42 16.51 5.68
C ARG A 24 -1.56 15.09 6.20
N ASN A 25 -2.40 14.93 7.22
CA ASN A 25 -2.77 13.62 7.71
C ASN A 25 -3.56 12.85 6.64
N ILE A 26 -3.17 11.61 6.45
CA ILE A 26 -3.83 10.63 5.57
C ILE A 26 -4.51 9.51 6.37
N PHE A 27 -4.16 9.37 7.63
CA PHE A 27 -4.79 8.46 8.58
C PHE A 27 -5.14 9.25 9.85
N SER A 28 -6.40 9.69 9.95
CA SER A 28 -6.89 10.47 11.10
C SER A 28 -7.56 9.60 12.16
N ASN A 29 -7.89 8.36 11.83
CA ASN A 29 -8.57 7.43 12.72
C ASN A 29 -8.31 5.97 12.32
N LYS A 30 -8.72 5.05 13.20
CA LYS A 30 -8.52 3.60 12.98
C LYS A 30 -9.31 3.07 11.78
N ALA A 31 -10.47 3.63 11.47
CA ALA A 31 -11.27 3.21 10.33
C ALA A 31 -10.54 3.46 9.00
N GLN A 32 -9.85 4.59 8.89
CA GLN A 32 -9.05 4.91 7.71
C GLN A 32 -7.83 3.99 7.59
N GLN A 33 -7.14 3.69 8.68
CA GLN A 33 -6.05 2.71 8.70
C GLN A 33 -6.54 1.33 8.30
N TYR A 34 -7.66 0.90 8.85
CA TYR A 34 -8.24 -0.39 8.54
C TYR A 34 -8.66 -0.50 7.08
N PHE A 35 -9.23 0.57 6.51
CA PHE A 35 -9.58 0.60 5.10
C PHE A 35 -8.36 0.42 4.20
N PHE A 36 -7.28 1.15 4.49
CA PHE A 36 -6.03 1.02 3.74
C PHE A 36 -5.46 -0.41 3.84
N PHE A 37 -5.41 -0.94 5.04
CA PHE A 37 -4.95 -2.32 5.28
C PHE A 37 -5.81 -3.34 4.52
N ASN A 38 -7.12 -3.22 4.58
CA ASN A 38 -8.03 -4.10 3.87
C ASN A 38 -7.80 -4.02 2.35
N ARG A 39 -7.58 -2.82 1.81
CA ARG A 39 -7.31 -2.64 0.38
C ARG A 39 -5.97 -3.26 -0.03
N MET A 40 -4.97 -3.24 0.81
CA MET A 40 -3.72 -3.96 0.53
C MET A 40 -3.97 -5.45 0.28
N GLN A 41 -4.91 -6.05 0.97
CA GLN A 41 -5.28 -7.46 0.78
C GLN A 41 -6.16 -7.67 -0.45
N VAL A 42 -7.23 -6.89 -0.58
CA VAL A 42 -8.23 -7.05 -1.64
C VAL A 42 -7.68 -6.75 -3.03
N LEU A 43 -6.82 -5.73 -3.14
CA LEU A 43 -6.26 -5.28 -4.41
C LEU A 43 -5.01 -6.05 -4.84
N ASN A 44 -4.49 -6.90 -3.99
CA ASN A 44 -3.28 -7.70 -4.25
C ASN A 44 -3.61 -8.96 -5.06
N THR A 45 -4.07 -8.76 -6.28
CA THR A 45 -4.44 -9.83 -7.18
C THR A 45 -4.15 -9.47 -8.64
N THR A 46 -3.73 -10.46 -9.41
CA THR A 46 -3.56 -10.33 -10.86
C THR A 46 -4.91 -10.36 -11.60
N ASP A 47 -5.97 -10.80 -10.95
CA ASP A 47 -7.31 -10.91 -11.52
C ASP A 47 -8.11 -9.63 -11.29
N SER A 48 -8.15 -8.77 -12.31
CA SER A 48 -8.89 -7.51 -12.26
C SER A 48 -10.42 -7.70 -12.19
N SER A 49 -10.95 -8.84 -12.59
CA SER A 49 -12.40 -9.10 -12.54
C SER A 49 -12.93 -9.21 -11.10
N LYS A 50 -12.09 -9.69 -10.17
CA LYS A 50 -12.45 -9.80 -8.76
C LYS A 50 -12.60 -8.44 -8.08
N PHE A 51 -11.92 -7.42 -8.57
CA PHE A 51 -12.04 -6.07 -8.04
C PHE A 51 -13.47 -5.50 -8.18
N PHE A 52 -14.10 -5.71 -9.33
CA PHE A 52 -15.45 -5.21 -9.58
C PHE A 52 -16.53 -6.04 -8.87
N ASN A 53 -16.33 -7.33 -8.70
CA ASN A 53 -17.29 -8.22 -8.05
C ASN A 53 -17.36 -8.01 -6.54
N ASN A 54 -16.25 -7.65 -5.88
CA ASN A 54 -16.22 -7.40 -4.45
C ASN A 54 -16.95 -6.11 -4.03
N GLN A 55 -17.14 -5.16 -4.96
CA GLN A 55 -17.97 -3.98 -4.68
C GLN A 55 -19.48 -4.30 -4.71
N ARG A 56 -19.89 -5.32 -5.44
CA ARG A 56 -21.31 -5.73 -5.55
C ARG A 56 -21.74 -6.73 -4.48
N ASN A 57 -20.80 -7.47 -3.89
CA ASN A 57 -21.11 -8.55 -2.93
C ASN A 57 -20.60 -8.22 -1.52
N LYS A 58 -21.21 -7.21 -0.89
CA LYS A 58 -20.95 -6.89 0.53
C LYS A 58 -21.36 -7.98 1.53
N HIS A 59 -21.89 -9.11 1.09
CA HIS A 59 -22.51 -10.12 1.96
C HIS A 59 -22.11 -11.57 1.71
N LYS A 60 -21.02 -11.84 0.97
CA LYS A 60 -20.53 -13.23 0.90
C LYS A 60 -19.08 -13.27 1.38
N ASP A 61 -18.98 -13.59 2.65
CA ASP A 61 -17.80 -14.11 3.30
C ASP A 61 -17.49 -15.49 2.69
N SER A 62 -16.88 -15.50 1.55
CA SER A 62 -16.33 -16.72 0.97
C SER A 62 -14.82 -16.53 0.89
N GLY A 63 -14.14 -17.05 1.90
CA GLY A 63 -12.68 -17.17 1.95
C GLY A 63 -12.12 -18.11 0.89
N ILE A 64 -12.60 -18.02 -0.33
CA ILE A 64 -12.01 -18.68 -1.47
C ILE A 64 -11.06 -17.68 -2.10
N VAL A 65 -9.79 -17.80 -1.74
CA VAL A 65 -8.69 -17.24 -2.52
C VAL A 65 -8.78 -17.92 -3.89
N GLY A 66 -9.44 -17.26 -4.82
CA GLY A 66 -9.47 -17.76 -6.20
C GLY A 66 -8.06 -17.73 -6.79
N ASP A 67 -7.85 -18.55 -7.76
CA ASP A 67 -6.64 -18.94 -8.48
C ASP A 67 -5.88 -17.80 -9.21
N GLY A 68 -6.05 -16.55 -8.77
CA GLY A 68 -5.29 -15.39 -9.23
C GLY A 68 -4.06 -15.18 -8.35
N GLY A 69 -2.87 -15.14 -8.96
CA GLY A 69 -1.61 -14.85 -8.26
C GLY A 69 -1.63 -13.48 -7.58
N GLN A 70 -0.74 -13.30 -6.60
CA GLN A 70 -0.51 -12.02 -5.95
C GLN A 70 0.38 -11.13 -6.83
N LEU A 71 0.11 -9.83 -6.81
CA LEU A 71 0.98 -8.82 -7.43
C LEU A 71 2.29 -8.67 -6.65
N VAL A 72 2.18 -8.65 -5.33
CA VAL A 72 3.29 -8.47 -4.39
C VAL A 72 3.09 -9.34 -3.15
N SER A 73 4.18 -9.58 -2.41
CA SER A 73 4.11 -10.01 -1.02
C SER A 73 4.35 -8.80 -0.12
N VAL A 74 3.44 -8.55 0.81
CA VAL A 74 3.60 -7.50 1.83
C VAL A 74 4.32 -8.10 3.03
N ILE A 75 5.58 -7.72 3.23
CA ILE A 75 6.45 -8.28 4.28
C ILE A 75 6.25 -7.53 5.59
N ALA A 76 6.16 -6.20 5.52
CA ALA A 76 5.93 -5.33 6.67
C ALA A 76 5.25 -4.05 6.22
N TYR A 77 4.58 -3.38 7.14
CA TYR A 77 3.97 -2.08 6.89
C TYR A 77 3.93 -1.22 8.14
N SER A 78 3.91 0.09 7.95
CA SER A 78 3.70 1.07 9.01
C SER A 78 2.82 2.20 8.47
N LEU A 79 1.69 2.43 9.12
CA LEU A 79 0.73 3.48 8.77
C LEU A 79 0.82 4.58 9.81
N LEU A 80 1.45 5.69 9.46
CA LEU A 80 1.65 6.85 10.32
C LEU A 80 0.67 7.96 9.96
N PRO A 81 0.41 8.94 10.83
CA PRO A 81 -0.63 9.92 10.57
C PRO A 81 -0.58 10.57 9.19
N ASN A 82 0.61 10.93 8.69
CA ASN A 82 0.76 11.65 7.43
C ASN A 82 1.57 10.93 6.36
N HIS A 83 2.00 9.69 6.60
CA HIS A 83 2.77 8.89 5.65
C HIS A 83 2.67 7.40 5.94
N TYR A 84 3.06 6.58 4.99
CA TYR A 84 3.14 5.13 5.17
C TYR A 84 4.47 4.59 4.66
N HIS A 85 4.87 3.46 5.21
CA HIS A 85 5.99 2.64 4.76
C HIS A 85 5.50 1.22 4.50
N LEU A 86 5.89 0.67 3.36
CA LEU A 86 5.61 -0.72 2.99
C LEU A 86 6.92 -1.39 2.60
N LEU A 87 7.08 -2.63 3.02
CA LEU A 87 8.14 -3.50 2.56
C LEU A 87 7.50 -4.55 1.67
N LEU A 88 7.81 -4.49 0.38
CA LEU A 88 7.17 -5.31 -0.65
C LEU A 88 8.19 -6.15 -1.39
N LYS A 89 7.78 -7.36 -1.77
CA LYS A 89 8.46 -8.20 -2.75
C LYS A 89 7.61 -8.24 -4.02
N GLN A 90 8.21 -8.00 -5.18
CA GLN A 90 7.50 -8.13 -6.44
C GLN A 90 7.36 -9.58 -6.83
N GLU A 91 6.14 -10.05 -7.06
CA GLU A 91 5.86 -11.44 -7.42
C GLU A 91 5.65 -11.64 -8.93
N VAL A 92 5.18 -10.62 -9.64
CA VAL A 92 4.91 -10.66 -11.07
C VAL A 92 5.36 -9.37 -11.75
N ASP A 93 5.49 -9.40 -13.07
CA ASP A 93 5.85 -8.21 -13.86
C ASP A 93 4.88 -7.06 -13.56
N ASN A 94 5.42 -5.87 -13.35
CA ASN A 94 4.67 -4.66 -13.00
C ASN A 94 3.84 -4.77 -11.70
N GLY A 95 4.09 -5.78 -10.86
CA GLY A 95 3.29 -6.06 -9.68
C GLY A 95 3.26 -4.90 -8.69
N ILE A 96 4.41 -4.33 -8.35
CA ILE A 96 4.48 -3.18 -7.42
C ILE A 96 3.78 -1.96 -8.02
N SER A 97 4.03 -1.64 -9.28
CA SER A 97 3.42 -0.48 -9.94
C SER A 97 1.89 -0.59 -10.01
N GLN A 98 1.37 -1.76 -10.37
CA GLN A 98 -0.07 -2.00 -10.40
C GLN A 98 -0.70 -1.97 -9.00
N PHE A 99 -0.06 -2.63 -8.03
CA PHE A 99 -0.52 -2.66 -6.66
C PHE A 99 -0.60 -1.26 -6.06
N MET A 100 0.45 -0.47 -6.20
CA MET A 100 0.51 0.88 -5.65
C MET A 100 -0.45 1.84 -6.35
N GLN A 101 -0.66 1.70 -7.65
CA GLN A 101 -1.63 2.50 -8.39
C GLN A 101 -3.07 2.22 -7.91
N LYS A 102 -3.44 0.96 -7.80
CA LYS A 102 -4.77 0.56 -7.31
C LYS A 102 -4.99 1.00 -5.87
N LEU A 103 -4.01 0.77 -5.01
CA LEU A 103 -4.07 1.14 -3.58
C LEU A 103 -4.20 2.66 -3.40
N GLY A 104 -3.36 3.43 -4.08
CA GLY A 104 -3.38 4.89 -4.00
C GLY A 104 -4.69 5.49 -4.50
N THR A 105 -5.19 5.01 -5.65
CA THR A 105 -6.46 5.47 -6.22
C THR A 105 -7.65 5.12 -5.32
N SER A 106 -7.72 3.88 -4.88
CA SER A 106 -8.81 3.41 -4.01
C SER A 106 -8.84 4.17 -2.68
N TYR A 107 -7.69 4.35 -2.06
CA TYR A 107 -7.62 5.05 -0.78
C TYR A 107 -7.90 6.56 -0.92
N THR A 108 -7.40 7.20 -1.97
CA THR A 108 -7.68 8.62 -2.24
C THR A 108 -9.18 8.87 -2.43
N MET A 109 -9.86 8.02 -3.19
CA MET A 109 -11.31 8.13 -3.38
C MET A 109 -12.07 7.98 -2.06
N TYR A 110 -11.71 6.99 -1.26
CA TYR A 110 -12.31 6.77 0.06
C TYR A 110 -12.08 7.95 1.00
N PHE A 111 -10.83 8.40 1.12
CA PHE A 111 -10.47 9.52 1.99
C PHE A 111 -11.19 10.80 1.58
N ASN A 112 -11.21 11.11 0.29
CA ASN A 112 -11.88 12.30 -0.25
C ASN A 112 -13.39 12.27 0.01
N GLN A 113 -14.00 11.11 -0.09
CA GLN A 113 -15.42 10.94 0.23
C GLN A 113 -15.69 11.15 1.73
N GLN A 114 -14.85 10.58 2.59
CA GLN A 114 -14.99 10.72 4.04
C GLN A 114 -14.76 12.17 4.52
N GLU A 115 -13.76 12.82 3.97
CA GLU A 115 -13.33 14.17 4.39
C GLU A 115 -13.96 15.30 3.54
N LYS A 116 -14.86 14.96 2.62
CA LYS A 116 -15.54 15.90 1.71
C LYS A 116 -14.56 16.84 0.99
N ARG A 117 -13.53 16.23 0.40
CA ARG A 117 -12.50 16.94 -0.33
C ARG A 117 -12.35 16.38 -1.75
N SER A 118 -11.61 17.10 -2.60
CA SER A 118 -11.26 16.68 -3.95
C SER A 118 -9.75 16.85 -4.21
N GLY A 119 -9.27 16.24 -5.27
CA GLY A 119 -7.88 16.34 -5.68
C GLY A 119 -6.96 15.29 -5.07
N SER A 120 -5.67 15.41 -5.36
CA SER A 120 -4.64 14.47 -4.93
C SER A 120 -4.54 14.43 -3.40
N LEU A 121 -4.44 13.23 -2.86
CA LEU A 121 -4.18 13.01 -1.44
C LEU A 121 -2.68 12.90 -1.16
N PHE A 122 -1.95 12.21 -2.03
CA PHE A 122 -0.52 11.97 -1.86
C PHE A 122 0.32 12.99 -2.62
N GLN A 123 1.52 13.25 -2.10
CA GLN A 123 2.49 14.15 -2.71
C GLN A 123 3.22 13.45 -3.85
N GLY A 124 2.61 13.45 -5.04
CA GLY A 124 3.16 12.82 -6.22
C GLY A 124 3.12 11.29 -6.16
N LYS A 125 3.91 10.67 -7.01
CA LYS A 125 4.03 9.22 -7.07
C LYS A 125 4.75 8.68 -5.84
N PHE A 126 4.42 7.43 -5.46
CA PHE A 126 5.13 6.76 -4.38
C PHE A 126 6.63 6.66 -4.68
N LYS A 127 7.43 6.65 -3.61
CA LYS A 127 8.88 6.49 -3.66
C LYS A 127 9.24 5.05 -3.31
N ALA A 128 10.34 4.57 -3.87
CA ALA A 128 10.83 3.23 -3.63
C ALA A 128 12.35 3.18 -3.55
N THR A 129 12.86 2.32 -2.68
CA THR A 129 14.28 2.01 -2.55
C THR A 129 14.47 0.50 -2.65
N HIS A 130 15.37 0.06 -3.52
CA HIS A 130 15.73 -1.36 -3.64
C HIS A 130 16.49 -1.82 -2.39
N LEU A 131 16.11 -2.96 -1.85
CA LEU A 131 16.77 -3.59 -0.72
C LEU A 131 17.55 -4.81 -1.22
N SER A 132 18.88 -4.71 -1.21
CA SER A 132 19.78 -5.79 -1.60
C SER A 132 20.54 -6.30 -0.39
N GLY A 133 20.71 -7.65 -0.32
CA GLY A 133 21.51 -8.32 0.69
C GLY A 133 20.74 -8.69 1.96
N ASP A 134 21.28 -9.67 2.67
CA ASP A 134 20.66 -10.32 3.83
C ASP A 134 20.52 -9.37 5.05
N PHE A 135 21.24 -8.26 5.08
CA PHE A 135 21.22 -7.32 6.19
C PHE A 135 20.21 -6.18 6.03
N ALA A 136 19.93 -5.74 4.81
CA ALA A 136 19.03 -4.61 4.56
C ALA A 136 17.57 -4.95 4.91
N LEU A 137 17.12 -6.14 4.56
CA LEU A 137 15.75 -6.59 4.77
C LEU A 137 15.34 -6.64 6.25
N PRO A 138 16.09 -7.34 7.14
CA PRO A 138 15.76 -7.36 8.58
C PRO A 138 15.84 -5.98 9.22
N THR A 139 16.82 -5.16 8.85
CA THR A 139 17.01 -3.81 9.41
C THR A 139 15.85 -2.89 9.06
N VAL A 140 15.44 -2.85 7.79
CA VAL A 140 14.32 -2.03 7.33
C VAL A 140 13.00 -2.54 7.90
N SER A 141 12.79 -3.85 7.95
CA SER A 141 11.61 -4.46 8.55
C SER A 141 11.48 -4.09 10.03
N ALA A 142 12.57 -4.16 10.80
CA ALA A 142 12.59 -3.74 12.19
C ALA A 142 12.30 -2.24 12.34
N TYR A 143 12.87 -1.39 11.50
CA TYR A 143 12.60 0.05 11.48
C TYR A 143 11.13 0.36 11.21
N ILE A 144 10.52 -0.27 10.21
CA ILE A 144 9.11 -0.11 9.86
C ILE A 144 8.22 -0.53 11.04
N ASN A 145 8.51 -1.67 11.65
CA ASN A 145 7.73 -2.19 12.78
C ASN A 145 7.88 -1.34 14.04
N LEU A 146 9.06 -0.77 14.30
CA LEU A 146 9.29 0.10 15.43
C LEU A 146 8.63 1.46 15.28
N ASN A 147 8.57 2.02 14.08
CA ASN A 147 7.86 3.27 13.80
C ASN A 147 6.38 3.20 14.19
N HIS A 148 5.75 2.06 14.02
CA HIS A 148 4.37 1.83 14.45
C HIS A 148 4.17 2.01 15.97
N LYS A 149 5.19 1.70 16.77
CA LYS A 149 5.13 1.82 18.24
C LYS A 149 5.31 3.26 18.74
N HIS A 150 6.00 4.09 17.97
CA HIS A 150 6.30 5.48 18.36
C HIS A 150 5.19 6.48 17.99
N HIS A 151 4.34 6.13 17.05
CA HIS A 151 3.28 6.99 16.55
C HIS A 151 1.93 6.31 16.66
N ARG A 152 1.52 5.99 17.90
CA ARG A 152 0.16 5.47 18.12
C ARG A 152 -0.85 6.54 17.73
N ILE A 153 -1.68 6.21 16.78
CA ILE A 153 -2.93 6.94 16.56
C ILE A 153 -3.93 6.36 17.55
N ASP A 154 -4.24 7.11 18.60
CA ASP A 154 -5.26 6.74 19.58
C ASP A 154 -6.65 6.82 18.98
#